data_e2f951d85ee04eff7bc828282b1040cd
#
_entry.id   e2f951d85ee04eff7bc828282b1040cd
#
_cell.length_a   1.000
_cell.length_b   1.000
_cell.length_c   1.000
_cell.angle_alpha   90.00
_cell.angle_beta   90.00
_cell.angle_gamma   90.00
#
_symmetry.space_group_name_H-M   'P 1'
#
loop_
_entity.id
_entity.type
_entity.pdbx_description
1 polymer ?
#
loop_
_entity_poly.entity_id
_entity_poly.type
_entity_poly.pdbx_seq_one_letter_code
_entity_poly.pdbx_strand_id
1 'polypeptide(L)'
;GGDAAGLLGIKLDAGKGRSGTGLWPVNSDGRAADEFSSQGAAAKVRLAKTTVKYGSLLPKTPVLVYNDARLLPQVYQGTQFTSTDIENLTLTGGRLDQFKLRDSSDSRSIVPDGFSGKGADFTYVGGDYRLGKNVRLSYFYGELEEFYRQQFASIQHDLKLGSGVLTSDLRYFHSVDAGAARSGKIDNDMLSGQLTYALAGHSVGAGYQVLSGDAGLPYISGATVYSFSNVGIGKFIEEDEKTWMVSYGYDFARLGAPGLTFSTRYLRGDNEKSGPSQLREWERDAEIAYVVQGGAFKGLGVKLRNYVYRSDFARGRDSNRLYLTYDIALW
;
A
#
# COMPACT_ATOMS: atom_id res chain seq x y z
N GLY A 1 -18.35 6.72 -20.40
CA GLY A 1 -18.86 6.75 -19.02
C GLY A 1 -18.04 7.69 -18.14
N GLY A 2 -18.48 7.85 -16.91
CA GLY A 2 -17.80 8.68 -15.90
C GLY A 2 -17.93 8.04 -14.53
N ASP A 3 -16.95 8.33 -13.67
CA ASP A 3 -16.97 7.99 -12.25
C ASP A 3 -16.95 9.31 -11.46
N ALA A 4 -17.75 9.42 -10.42
CA ALA A 4 -17.73 10.55 -9.50
C ALA A 4 -17.79 10.03 -8.06
N ALA A 5 -17.03 10.65 -7.17
CA ALA A 5 -17.03 10.36 -5.75
C ALA A 5 -17.06 11.66 -4.95
N GLY A 6 -17.90 11.72 -3.93
CA GLY A 6 -17.92 12.78 -2.95
C GLY A 6 -17.86 12.16 -1.56
N LEU A 7 -16.94 12.63 -0.73
CA LEU A 7 -16.71 12.14 0.62
C LEU A 7 -16.79 13.33 1.58
N LEU A 8 -17.58 13.19 2.63
CA LEU A 8 -17.73 14.20 3.67
C LEU A 8 -17.34 13.59 5.02
N GLY A 9 -16.46 14.27 5.73
CA GLY A 9 -16.13 13.95 7.11
C GLY A 9 -16.66 15.04 8.05
N ILE A 10 -17.29 14.64 9.14
CA ILE A 10 -17.77 15.51 10.20
C ILE A 10 -17.18 15.05 11.51
N LYS A 11 -16.55 15.99 12.24
CA LYS A 11 -15.99 15.71 13.56
C LYS A 11 -17.11 15.68 14.59
N LEU A 12 -17.18 14.58 15.35
CA LEU A 12 -18.21 14.38 16.38
C LEU A 12 -17.70 14.60 17.80
N ASP A 13 -16.50 15.11 17.98
CA ASP A 13 -15.94 15.38 19.29
C ASP A 13 -16.32 16.79 19.81
N ALA A 14 -16.24 16.98 21.13
CA ALA A 14 -16.48 18.26 21.80
C ALA A 14 -15.21 19.15 21.87
N GLY A 15 -14.30 19.06 20.91
CA GLY A 15 -13.06 19.82 20.86
C GLY A 15 -11.92 19.24 21.69
N LYS A 16 -12.06 18.04 22.23
CA LYS A 16 -11.02 17.31 22.98
C LYS A 16 -10.26 16.28 22.15
N GLY A 17 -10.57 16.16 20.85
CA GLY A 17 -9.93 15.25 19.93
C GLY A 17 -8.44 15.55 19.71
N ARG A 18 -7.66 14.52 19.42
CA ARG A 18 -6.24 14.67 19.09
C ARG A 18 -6.10 15.09 17.61
N SER A 19 -5.36 16.17 17.37
CA SER A 19 -4.93 16.58 16.04
C SER A 19 -3.67 15.80 15.59
N GLY A 20 -3.32 15.92 14.29
CA GLY A 20 -2.08 15.33 13.76
C GLY A 20 -2.06 13.81 13.64
N THR A 21 -3.22 13.16 13.63
CA THR A 21 -3.35 11.70 13.48
C THR A 21 -3.30 11.23 12.02
N GLY A 22 -3.31 12.17 11.05
CA GLY A 22 -3.44 11.89 9.61
C GLY A 22 -4.81 11.34 9.21
N LEU A 23 -5.81 11.45 10.11
CA LEU A 23 -7.22 11.15 9.83
C LEU A 23 -7.97 12.37 9.35
N TRP A 24 -7.53 13.56 9.77
CA TRP A 24 -8.27 14.79 9.68
C TRP A 24 -7.33 15.98 9.42
N PRO A 25 -7.74 16.96 8.62
CA PRO A 25 -6.99 18.19 8.46
C PRO A 25 -6.77 18.90 9.79
N VAL A 26 -5.63 19.54 9.93
CA VAL A 26 -5.28 20.35 11.09
C VAL A 26 -5.23 21.81 10.66
N ASN A 27 -6.03 22.64 11.32
CA ASN A 27 -6.07 24.09 11.10
C ASN A 27 -4.78 24.75 11.60
N SER A 28 -4.58 26.02 11.23
CA SER A 28 -3.41 26.81 11.65
C SER A 28 -3.30 26.99 13.18
N ASP A 29 -4.40 26.82 13.91
CA ASP A 29 -4.44 26.86 15.39
C ASP A 29 -4.03 25.50 16.03
N GLY A 30 -3.65 24.50 15.24
CA GLY A 30 -3.27 23.17 15.70
C GLY A 30 -4.43 22.24 16.04
N ARG A 31 -5.68 22.66 15.81
CA ARG A 31 -6.88 21.84 16.06
C ARG A 31 -7.34 21.12 14.80
N ALA A 32 -7.98 19.98 14.97
CA ALA A 32 -8.64 19.30 13.87
C ALA A 32 -9.80 20.15 13.33
N ALA A 33 -9.92 20.28 12.02
CA ALA A 33 -11.04 20.95 11.37
C ALA A 33 -12.38 20.34 11.79
N ASP A 34 -13.47 21.11 11.82
CA ASP A 34 -14.78 20.61 12.22
C ASP A 34 -15.41 19.72 11.14
N GLU A 35 -15.10 20.03 9.89
CA GLU A 35 -15.51 19.24 8.73
C GLU A 35 -14.46 19.33 7.60
N PHE A 36 -14.43 18.36 6.72
CA PHE A 36 -13.72 18.43 5.47
C PHE A 36 -14.32 17.49 4.44
N SER A 37 -14.08 17.78 3.16
CA SER A 37 -14.57 16.96 2.07
C SER A 37 -13.47 16.63 1.08
N SER A 38 -13.65 15.52 0.38
CA SER A 38 -12.86 15.17 -0.79
C SER A 38 -13.81 14.84 -1.93
N GLN A 39 -13.64 15.52 -3.05
CA GLN A 39 -14.43 15.31 -4.26
C GLN A 39 -13.51 14.87 -5.37
N GLY A 40 -14.01 14.03 -6.26
CA GLY A 40 -13.30 13.58 -7.43
C GLY A 40 -14.24 13.14 -8.52
N ALA A 41 -13.85 13.38 -9.77
CA ALA A 41 -14.55 12.87 -10.93
C ALA A 41 -13.54 12.41 -11.99
N ALA A 42 -13.90 11.38 -12.74
CA ALA A 42 -13.12 10.91 -13.87
C ALA A 42 -14.04 10.58 -15.04
N ALA A 43 -13.67 11.06 -16.23
CA ALA A 43 -14.24 10.58 -17.48
C ALA A 43 -13.53 9.30 -17.89
N LYS A 44 -14.28 8.36 -18.52
CA LYS A 44 -13.70 7.13 -19.04
C LYS A 44 -14.23 6.79 -20.44
N VAL A 45 -13.32 6.34 -21.27
CA VAL A 45 -13.62 5.81 -22.62
C VAL A 45 -13.07 4.40 -22.68
N ARG A 46 -13.86 3.49 -23.25
CA ARG A 46 -13.46 2.10 -23.48
C ARG A 46 -13.52 1.80 -24.96
N LEU A 47 -12.41 1.28 -25.50
CA LEU A 47 -12.27 0.76 -26.86
C LEU A 47 -11.74 -0.67 -26.75
N ALA A 48 -12.48 -1.63 -27.30
CA ALA A 48 -12.22 -3.06 -27.11
C ALA A 48 -12.08 -3.41 -25.62
N LYS A 49 -10.92 -3.91 -25.16
CA LYS A 49 -10.63 -4.20 -23.76
C LYS A 49 -9.68 -3.16 -23.14
N THR A 50 -9.46 -2.03 -23.81
CA THR A 50 -8.67 -0.91 -23.30
C THR A 50 -9.58 0.19 -22.75
N THR A 51 -9.37 0.59 -21.52
CA THR A 51 -10.06 1.70 -20.86
C THR A 51 -9.06 2.82 -20.58
N VAL A 52 -9.39 4.03 -21.01
CA VAL A 52 -8.66 5.26 -20.65
C VAL A 52 -9.53 6.06 -19.71
N LYS A 53 -8.92 6.55 -18.62
CA LYS A 53 -9.55 7.44 -17.63
C LYS A 53 -8.79 8.75 -17.55
N TYR A 54 -9.52 9.85 -17.37
CA TYR A 54 -8.97 11.17 -17.13
C TYR A 54 -9.70 11.84 -15.97
N GLY A 55 -8.97 12.39 -15.01
CA GLY A 55 -9.51 13.04 -13.82
C GLY A 55 -8.97 12.44 -12.54
N SER A 56 -9.85 12.22 -11.55
CA SER A 56 -9.49 11.67 -10.24
C SER A 56 -9.27 10.16 -10.30
N LEU A 57 -8.07 9.71 -9.91
CA LEU A 57 -7.58 8.35 -10.07
C LEU A 57 -7.10 7.77 -8.74
N LEU A 58 -7.19 6.44 -8.62
CA LEU A 58 -6.69 5.65 -7.48
C LEU A 58 -5.74 4.56 -8.03
N PRO A 59 -4.49 4.93 -8.39
CA PRO A 59 -3.56 4.00 -9.01
C PRO A 59 -3.14 2.88 -8.02
N LYS A 60 -3.09 1.64 -8.53
CA LYS A 60 -2.63 0.45 -7.79
C LYS A 60 -1.60 -0.30 -8.62
N THR A 61 -0.41 0.26 -8.75
CA THR A 61 0.73 -0.37 -9.42
C THR A 61 1.89 -0.49 -8.44
N PRO A 62 2.86 -1.40 -8.62
CA PRO A 62 3.99 -1.52 -7.71
C PRO A 62 4.77 -0.23 -7.49
N VAL A 63 4.90 0.61 -8.52
CA VAL A 63 5.61 1.89 -8.45
C VAL A 63 4.74 3.04 -7.92
N LEU A 64 3.43 2.83 -7.77
CA LEU A 64 2.51 3.78 -7.12
C LEU A 64 1.24 3.11 -6.64
N VAL A 65 1.10 2.97 -5.32
CA VAL A 65 -0.13 2.52 -4.67
C VAL A 65 -0.72 3.69 -3.89
N TYR A 66 -1.95 4.10 -4.26
CA TYR A 66 -2.65 5.10 -3.46
C TYR A 66 -2.89 4.61 -2.03
N ASN A 67 -3.01 5.51 -1.09
CA ASN A 67 -3.17 5.16 0.31
C ASN A 67 -4.63 5.32 0.76
N ASP A 68 -5.23 4.23 1.22
CA ASP A 68 -6.59 4.16 1.76
C ASP A 68 -6.64 3.77 3.26
N ALA A 69 -5.50 3.83 3.95
CA ALA A 69 -5.39 3.37 5.35
C ALA A 69 -6.04 4.31 6.39
N ARG A 70 -6.83 5.29 5.96
CA ARG A 70 -7.53 6.25 6.82
C ARG A 70 -8.97 6.42 6.36
N LEU A 71 -9.66 7.48 6.86
CA LEU A 71 -11.06 7.78 6.55
C LEU A 71 -11.28 8.02 5.06
N LEU A 72 -10.46 8.86 4.45
CA LEU A 72 -10.51 9.15 3.02
C LEU A 72 -9.27 8.61 2.31
N PRO A 73 -9.38 8.19 1.04
CA PRO A 73 -8.23 7.75 0.27
C PRO A 73 -7.39 8.94 -0.20
N GLN A 74 -6.11 8.70 -0.46
CA GLN A 74 -5.29 9.58 -1.28
C GLN A 74 -5.77 9.51 -2.73
N VAL A 75 -5.91 10.65 -3.40
CA VAL A 75 -6.44 10.76 -4.77
C VAL A 75 -5.41 11.44 -5.66
N TYR A 76 -5.25 10.95 -6.88
CA TYR A 76 -4.36 11.53 -7.90
C TYR A 76 -5.18 12.14 -9.03
N GLN A 77 -4.64 13.16 -9.70
CA GLN A 77 -5.21 13.75 -10.91
C GLN A 77 -4.33 13.39 -12.10
N GLY A 78 -4.95 13.13 -13.25
CA GLY A 78 -4.21 12.82 -14.47
C GLY A 78 -4.93 11.86 -15.42
N THR A 79 -4.15 11.14 -16.18
CA THR A 79 -4.63 10.17 -17.18
C THR A 79 -4.09 8.77 -16.84
N GLN A 80 -4.92 7.75 -16.96
CA GLN A 80 -4.53 6.34 -16.83
C GLN A 80 -5.20 5.52 -17.91
N PHE A 81 -4.45 4.59 -18.50
CA PHE A 81 -5.01 3.53 -19.32
C PHE A 81 -4.82 2.17 -18.66
N THR A 82 -5.73 1.25 -18.94
CA THR A 82 -5.60 -0.18 -18.61
C THR A 82 -6.11 -0.98 -19.80
N SER A 83 -5.31 -1.94 -20.28
CA SER A 83 -5.62 -2.79 -21.42
C SER A 83 -5.46 -4.26 -21.09
N THR A 84 -6.42 -5.06 -21.55
CA THR A 84 -6.39 -6.52 -21.53
C THR A 84 -6.65 -7.09 -22.93
N ASP A 85 -6.28 -6.34 -23.99
CA ASP A 85 -6.46 -6.76 -25.38
C ASP A 85 -5.54 -7.92 -25.77
N ILE A 86 -4.39 -8.03 -25.11
CA ILE A 86 -3.47 -9.17 -25.26
C ILE A 86 -3.83 -10.22 -24.21
N GLU A 87 -3.98 -11.46 -24.66
CA GLU A 87 -4.33 -12.57 -23.79
C GLU A 87 -3.28 -12.77 -22.69
N ASN A 88 -3.74 -13.02 -21.47
CA ASN A 88 -2.91 -13.20 -20.26
C ASN A 88 -2.08 -11.98 -19.86
N LEU A 89 -2.17 -10.83 -20.56
CA LEU A 89 -1.45 -9.61 -20.26
C LEU A 89 -2.40 -8.49 -19.83
N THR A 90 -2.15 -7.89 -18.67
CA THR A 90 -2.77 -6.63 -18.27
C THR A 90 -1.72 -5.55 -18.34
N LEU A 91 -1.91 -4.57 -19.21
CA LEU A 91 -1.06 -3.38 -19.30
C LEU A 91 -1.73 -2.21 -18.57
N THR A 92 -0.95 -1.45 -17.81
CA THR A 92 -1.42 -0.24 -17.12
C THR A 92 -0.34 0.83 -17.25
N GLY A 93 -0.76 2.06 -17.55
CA GLY A 93 0.15 3.20 -17.56
C GLY A 93 -0.61 4.50 -17.40
N GLY A 94 0.11 5.57 -17.12
CA GLY A 94 -0.50 6.87 -16.91
C GLY A 94 0.50 7.98 -16.65
N ARG A 95 -0.03 9.22 -16.65
CA ARG A 95 0.67 10.42 -16.21
C ARG A 95 -0.22 11.17 -15.24
N LEU A 96 0.34 11.54 -14.09
CA LEU A 96 -0.31 12.20 -12.99
C LEU A 96 0.41 13.50 -12.71
N ASP A 97 -0.34 14.58 -12.50
CA ASP A 97 0.20 15.94 -12.30
C ASP A 97 -0.03 16.48 -10.88
N GLN A 98 -1.03 15.96 -10.19
CA GLN A 98 -1.38 16.40 -8.85
C GLN A 98 -1.81 15.23 -7.97
N PHE A 99 -1.77 15.44 -6.66
CA PHE A 99 -2.34 14.54 -5.70
C PHE A 99 -2.97 15.29 -4.53
N LYS A 100 -3.91 14.63 -3.88
CA LYS A 100 -4.59 15.06 -2.67
C LYS A 100 -4.30 14.04 -1.57
N LEU A 101 -3.77 14.49 -0.43
CA LEU A 101 -3.55 13.63 0.73
C LEU A 101 -4.87 13.20 1.37
N ARG A 102 -4.80 12.16 2.19
CA ARG A 102 -5.95 11.59 2.90
C ARG A 102 -6.61 12.52 3.90
N ASP A 103 -5.86 13.48 4.41
CA ASP A 103 -6.25 14.47 5.42
C ASP A 103 -6.21 15.91 4.86
N SER A 104 -6.46 16.06 3.56
CA SER A 104 -6.50 17.34 2.90
C SER A 104 -7.61 17.39 1.85
N SER A 105 -8.29 18.54 1.74
CA SER A 105 -9.18 18.86 0.63
C SER A 105 -8.43 19.41 -0.59
N ASP A 106 -7.16 19.80 -0.42
CA ASP A 106 -6.39 20.54 -1.42
C ASP A 106 -5.53 19.60 -2.28
N SER A 107 -5.54 19.85 -3.59
CA SER A 107 -4.61 19.24 -4.54
C SER A 107 -3.30 20.02 -4.59
N ARG A 108 -2.20 19.28 -4.72
CA ARG A 108 -0.85 19.85 -4.85
C ARG A 108 -0.01 19.04 -5.83
N SER A 109 1.09 19.61 -6.31
CA SER A 109 2.04 18.91 -7.18
C SER A 109 2.67 17.71 -6.45
N ILE A 110 2.98 16.65 -7.21
CA ILE A 110 3.48 15.39 -6.67
C ILE A 110 4.92 15.56 -6.21
N VAL A 111 5.21 15.12 -4.98
CA VAL A 111 6.55 15.17 -4.38
C VAL A 111 6.92 13.79 -3.77
N PRO A 112 8.21 13.47 -3.68
CA PRO A 112 8.64 12.31 -2.91
C PRO A 112 8.42 12.52 -1.41
N ASP A 113 8.37 11.44 -0.65
CA ASP A 113 8.23 11.51 0.82
C ASP A 113 9.43 12.24 1.43
N GLY A 114 9.17 13.06 2.45
CA GLY A 114 10.18 13.89 3.10
C GLY A 114 10.58 15.15 2.35
N PHE A 115 10.16 15.37 1.10
CA PHE A 115 10.46 16.57 0.34
C PHE A 115 9.39 17.65 0.52
N SER A 116 9.84 18.89 0.68
CA SER A 116 8.99 20.08 0.70
C SER A 116 9.39 21.03 -0.44
N GLY A 117 8.42 21.50 -1.21
CA GLY A 117 8.65 22.43 -2.34
C GLY A 117 7.80 22.08 -3.54
N LYS A 118 8.14 22.66 -4.69
CA LYS A 118 7.42 22.41 -5.95
C LYS A 118 7.67 20.96 -6.40
N GLY A 119 6.61 20.24 -6.64
CA GLY A 119 6.66 18.87 -7.17
C GLY A 119 6.80 18.82 -8.69
N ALA A 120 6.57 17.65 -9.23
CA ALA A 120 6.64 17.35 -10.66
C ALA A 120 5.59 16.30 -11.05
N ASP A 121 5.49 15.98 -12.33
CA ASP A 121 4.60 14.97 -12.83
C ASP A 121 5.17 13.57 -12.59
N PHE A 122 4.28 12.60 -12.39
CA PHE A 122 4.63 11.20 -12.28
C PHE A 122 4.11 10.42 -13.48
N THR A 123 5.01 9.78 -14.20
CA THR A 123 4.68 8.91 -15.34
C THR A 123 5.00 7.46 -14.99
N TYR A 124 4.12 6.55 -15.35
CA TYR A 124 4.32 5.12 -15.11
C TYR A 124 3.74 4.26 -16.21
N VAL A 125 4.34 3.11 -16.41
CA VAL A 125 3.85 2.08 -17.35
C VAL A 125 4.36 0.71 -16.91
N GLY A 126 3.57 -0.32 -17.14
CA GLY A 126 3.97 -1.68 -16.86
C GLY A 126 2.84 -2.67 -17.10
N GLY A 127 3.05 -3.89 -16.65
CA GLY A 127 2.03 -4.91 -16.79
C GLY A 127 2.30 -6.18 -16.00
N ASP A 128 1.23 -6.96 -15.91
CA ASP A 128 1.19 -8.28 -15.30
C ASP A 128 0.91 -9.31 -16.39
N TYR A 129 1.78 -10.30 -16.53
CA TYR A 129 1.63 -11.41 -17.45
C TYR A 129 1.40 -12.72 -16.70
N ARG A 130 0.35 -13.47 -17.07
CA ARG A 130 0.07 -14.79 -16.52
C ARG A 130 0.69 -15.87 -17.42
N LEU A 131 1.72 -16.52 -16.91
CA LEU A 131 2.33 -17.67 -17.56
C LEU A 131 1.66 -18.95 -17.04
N GLY A 132 0.73 -19.48 -17.82
CA GLY A 132 -0.12 -20.58 -17.41
C GLY A 132 -1.05 -20.19 -16.23
N LYS A 133 -1.34 -21.16 -15.35
CA LYS A 133 -2.30 -20.96 -14.24
C LYS A 133 -1.64 -20.53 -12.93
N ASN A 134 -0.35 -20.76 -12.78
CA ASN A 134 0.32 -20.74 -11.50
C ASN A 134 1.43 -19.71 -11.39
N VAL A 135 1.84 -19.07 -12.51
CA VAL A 135 2.92 -18.08 -12.50
C VAL A 135 2.39 -16.72 -12.95
N ARG A 136 2.74 -15.68 -12.20
CA ARG A 136 2.55 -14.28 -12.60
C ARG A 136 3.91 -13.60 -12.65
N LEU A 137 4.16 -12.93 -13.76
CA LEU A 137 5.31 -12.07 -13.95
C LEU A 137 4.82 -10.62 -14.01
N SER A 138 5.50 -9.72 -13.34
CA SER A 138 5.16 -8.30 -13.38
C SER A 138 6.40 -7.47 -13.67
N TYR A 139 6.24 -6.42 -14.47
CA TYR A 139 7.24 -5.40 -14.68
C TYR A 139 6.57 -4.03 -14.75
N PHE A 140 7.10 -3.06 -14.01
CA PHE A 140 6.64 -1.67 -14.00
C PHE A 140 7.82 -0.72 -13.98
N TYR A 141 7.65 0.40 -14.68
CA TYR A 141 8.51 1.57 -14.63
C TYR A 141 7.71 2.76 -14.13
N GLY A 142 8.30 3.59 -13.28
CA GLY A 142 7.74 4.84 -12.81
C GLY A 142 8.82 5.91 -12.72
N GLU A 143 8.48 7.16 -13.06
CA GLU A 143 9.36 8.31 -12.95
C GLU A 143 8.61 9.50 -12.37
N LEU A 144 9.12 10.02 -11.25
CA LEU A 144 8.78 11.34 -10.76
C LEU A 144 9.82 12.31 -11.33
N GLU A 145 9.42 13.10 -12.30
CA GLU A 145 10.30 14.02 -13.04
C GLU A 145 11.13 14.89 -12.07
N GLU A 146 12.41 15.08 -12.37
CA GLU A 146 13.37 15.85 -11.56
C GLU A 146 13.71 15.26 -10.17
N PHE A 147 13.21 14.06 -9.83
CA PHE A 147 13.45 13.42 -8.54
C PHE A 147 14.04 12.02 -8.66
N TYR A 148 13.27 11.06 -9.16
CA TYR A 148 13.71 9.68 -9.29
C TYR A 148 12.95 8.91 -10.36
N ARG A 149 13.59 7.84 -10.85
CA ARG A 149 12.98 6.78 -11.64
C ARG A 149 13.14 5.44 -10.94
N GLN A 150 12.14 4.60 -11.10
CA GLN A 150 12.05 3.33 -10.40
C GLN A 150 11.58 2.23 -11.35
N GLN A 151 12.25 1.09 -11.32
CA GLN A 151 11.86 -0.13 -12.01
C GLN A 151 11.46 -1.17 -10.98
N PHE A 152 10.44 -1.93 -11.30
CA PHE A 152 9.95 -3.04 -10.51
C PHE A 152 9.84 -4.28 -11.37
N ALA A 153 10.31 -5.42 -10.87
CA ALA A 153 10.09 -6.73 -11.46
C ALA A 153 9.66 -7.73 -10.37
N SER A 154 8.75 -8.64 -10.70
CA SER A 154 8.40 -9.71 -9.76
C SER A 154 8.01 -11.01 -10.46
N ILE A 155 8.17 -12.09 -9.74
CA ILE A 155 7.62 -13.40 -10.06
C ILE A 155 6.85 -13.94 -8.85
N GLN A 156 5.59 -14.31 -9.07
CA GLN A 156 4.76 -15.02 -8.13
C GLN A 156 4.44 -16.40 -8.67
N HIS A 157 4.56 -17.43 -7.83
CA HIS A 157 4.30 -18.82 -8.21
C HIS A 157 3.50 -19.54 -7.14
N ASP A 158 2.43 -20.22 -7.54
CA ASP A 158 1.62 -21.08 -6.69
C ASP A 158 1.92 -22.54 -7.03
N LEU A 159 2.53 -23.24 -6.09
CA LEU A 159 2.87 -24.66 -6.21
C LEU A 159 1.97 -25.51 -5.33
N LYS A 160 1.23 -26.44 -5.94
CA LYS A 160 0.52 -27.45 -5.16
C LYS A 160 1.53 -28.42 -4.55
N LEU A 161 1.63 -28.43 -3.21
CA LEU A 161 2.57 -29.23 -2.44
C LEU A 161 1.79 -30.12 -1.45
N GLY A 162 1.70 -31.40 -1.76
CA GLY A 162 0.83 -32.32 -1.00
C GLY A 162 -0.64 -31.87 -1.07
N SER A 163 -1.28 -31.72 0.08
CA SER A 163 -2.66 -31.24 0.22
C SER A 163 -2.75 -29.72 0.40
N GLY A 164 -1.63 -29.03 0.40
CA GLY A 164 -1.55 -27.57 0.55
C GLY A 164 -1.07 -26.87 -0.69
N VAL A 165 -0.94 -25.55 -0.59
CA VAL A 165 -0.40 -24.67 -1.62
C VAL A 165 0.75 -23.87 -1.03
N LEU A 166 1.91 -23.91 -1.70
CA LEU A 166 3.04 -23.04 -1.44
C LEU A 166 3.00 -21.87 -2.44
N THR A 167 2.81 -20.67 -1.95
CA THR A 167 2.94 -19.43 -2.72
C THR A 167 4.31 -18.86 -2.49
N SER A 168 5.04 -18.58 -3.58
CA SER A 168 6.32 -17.88 -3.59
C SER A 168 6.15 -16.54 -4.27
N ASP A 169 6.68 -15.46 -3.69
CA ASP A 169 6.63 -14.10 -4.24
C ASP A 169 8.02 -13.48 -4.12
N LEU A 170 8.67 -13.22 -5.25
CA LEU A 170 9.98 -12.58 -5.34
C LEU A 170 9.80 -11.24 -6.04
N ARG A 171 10.34 -10.17 -5.45
CA ARG A 171 10.22 -8.80 -5.93
C ARG A 171 11.56 -8.10 -5.93
N TYR A 172 11.79 -7.29 -6.95
CA TYR A 172 12.98 -6.46 -7.08
C TYR A 172 12.59 -5.06 -7.49
N PHE A 173 13.13 -4.07 -6.80
CA PHE A 173 13.10 -2.66 -7.18
C PHE A 173 14.52 -2.17 -7.43
N HIS A 174 14.66 -1.37 -8.48
CA HIS A 174 15.84 -0.57 -8.76
C HIS A 174 15.43 0.87 -8.92
N SER A 175 16.02 1.78 -8.14
CA SER A 175 15.66 3.19 -8.11
C SER A 175 16.90 4.05 -8.20
N VAL A 176 16.88 5.04 -9.09
CA VAL A 176 17.97 6.02 -9.25
C VAL A 176 17.38 7.42 -9.36
N ASP A 177 18.20 8.43 -9.07
CA ASP A 177 17.78 9.81 -9.28
C ASP A 177 17.48 10.12 -10.76
N ALA A 178 16.69 11.16 -11.00
CA ALA A 178 16.27 11.62 -12.32
C ALA A 178 16.30 13.14 -12.42
N GLY A 179 16.59 13.64 -13.62
CA GLY A 179 16.62 15.06 -13.92
C GLY A 179 17.61 15.81 -13.03
N ALA A 180 17.14 16.85 -12.34
CA ALA A 180 17.95 17.66 -11.44
C ALA A 180 18.22 17.02 -10.06
N ALA A 181 17.76 15.80 -9.81
CA ALA A 181 17.93 15.07 -8.54
C ALA A 181 17.54 15.93 -7.31
N ARG A 182 16.38 16.58 -7.36
CA ARG A 182 15.96 17.63 -6.41
C ARG A 182 15.80 17.14 -4.97
N SER A 183 15.66 15.83 -4.73
CA SER A 183 15.70 15.21 -3.40
C SER A 183 17.06 14.64 -3.01
N GLY A 184 18.10 14.93 -3.78
CA GLY A 184 19.45 14.40 -3.62
C GLY A 184 19.68 13.16 -4.48
N LYS A 185 20.90 12.60 -4.40
CA LYS A 185 21.26 11.37 -5.09
C LYS A 185 20.42 10.21 -4.56
N ILE A 186 19.94 9.41 -5.47
CA ILE A 186 19.21 8.17 -5.18
C ILE A 186 19.87 7.05 -5.96
N ASP A 187 20.29 6.02 -5.26
CA ASP A 187 20.77 4.75 -5.80
C ASP A 187 20.33 3.69 -4.81
N ASN A 188 19.31 2.91 -5.17
CA ASN A 188 18.71 1.94 -4.27
C ASN A 188 18.28 0.69 -5.03
N ASP A 189 18.67 -0.44 -4.51
CA ASP A 189 18.17 -1.75 -4.88
C ASP A 189 17.43 -2.38 -3.70
N MET A 190 16.21 -2.86 -3.92
CA MET A 190 15.48 -3.64 -2.92
C MET A 190 15.10 -5.00 -3.50
N LEU A 191 15.67 -6.06 -2.93
CA LEU A 191 15.29 -7.44 -3.22
C LEU A 191 14.47 -7.98 -2.05
N SER A 192 13.30 -8.53 -2.32
CA SER A 192 12.47 -9.14 -1.29
C SER A 192 11.84 -10.46 -1.76
N GLY A 193 11.77 -11.43 -0.87
CA GLY A 193 11.15 -12.74 -1.11
C GLY A 193 10.27 -13.16 0.04
N GLN A 194 9.13 -13.75 -0.29
CA GLN A 194 8.19 -14.29 0.68
C GLN A 194 7.71 -15.68 0.24
N LEU A 195 7.65 -16.60 1.18
CA LEU A 195 7.04 -17.92 1.03
C LEU A 195 5.85 -18.03 1.98
N THR A 196 4.74 -18.57 1.50
CA THR A 196 3.56 -18.83 2.33
C THR A 196 3.01 -20.22 2.00
N TYR A 197 2.90 -21.08 3.00
CA TYR A 197 2.30 -22.41 2.86
C TYR A 197 0.94 -22.45 3.53
N ALA A 198 -0.08 -22.75 2.74
CA ALA A 198 -1.46 -22.86 3.19
C ALA A 198 -1.92 -24.31 3.17
N LEU A 199 -2.37 -24.82 4.33
CA LEU A 199 -2.86 -26.21 4.49
C LEU A 199 -3.92 -26.25 5.57
N ALA A 200 -5.07 -26.84 5.28
CA ALA A 200 -6.08 -27.20 6.27
C ALA A 200 -6.58 -26.04 7.15
N GLY A 201 -6.70 -24.83 6.57
CA GLY A 201 -7.08 -23.61 7.28
C GLY A 201 -5.88 -22.88 7.90
N HIS A 202 -4.73 -23.51 8.05
CA HIS A 202 -3.49 -22.88 8.49
C HIS A 202 -2.80 -22.17 7.32
N SER A 203 -2.14 -21.05 7.61
CA SER A 203 -1.24 -20.34 6.71
C SER A 203 0.01 -19.95 7.49
N VAL A 204 1.17 -20.42 7.05
CA VAL A 204 2.47 -20.08 7.65
C VAL A 204 3.32 -19.39 6.60
N GLY A 205 3.88 -18.25 6.94
CA GLY A 205 4.71 -17.47 6.01
C GLY A 205 6.04 -17.04 6.62
N ALA A 206 7.04 -16.93 5.75
CA ALA A 206 8.32 -16.30 6.06
C ALA A 206 8.74 -15.40 4.89
N GLY A 207 9.37 -14.28 5.20
CA GLY A 207 9.87 -13.33 4.20
C GLY A 207 11.20 -12.74 4.61
N TYR A 208 11.98 -12.34 3.59
CA TYR A 208 13.24 -11.63 3.77
C TYR A 208 13.37 -10.54 2.71
N GLN A 209 13.87 -9.38 3.12
CA GLN A 209 14.08 -8.20 2.29
C GLN A 209 15.43 -7.61 2.60
N VAL A 210 16.12 -7.16 1.57
CA VAL A 210 17.40 -6.46 1.66
C VAL A 210 17.31 -5.20 0.80
N LEU A 211 17.68 -4.08 1.40
CA LEU A 211 17.97 -2.85 0.68
C LEU A 211 19.48 -2.67 0.59
N SER A 212 19.95 -2.10 -0.51
CA SER A 212 21.35 -1.75 -0.74
C SER A 212 21.45 -0.49 -1.61
N GLY A 213 22.52 0.25 -1.45
CA GLY A 213 22.77 1.50 -2.17
C GLY A 213 23.00 2.68 -1.23
N ASP A 214 22.79 3.91 -1.72
CA ASP A 214 23.08 5.14 -1.00
C ASP A 214 21.78 5.86 -0.52
N ALA A 215 20.63 5.17 -0.55
CA ALA A 215 19.35 5.73 -0.12
C ALA A 215 18.36 4.62 0.27
N GLY A 216 17.34 4.95 1.06
CA GLY A 216 16.16 4.11 1.23
C GLY A 216 15.30 4.05 -0.04
N LEU A 217 14.30 3.18 -0.07
CA LEU A 217 13.41 3.06 -1.23
C LEU A 217 12.59 4.34 -1.42
N PRO A 218 12.73 5.06 -2.55
CA PRO A 218 11.98 6.28 -2.81
C PRO A 218 10.50 5.95 -3.12
N TYR A 219 9.60 6.80 -2.65
CA TYR A 219 8.17 6.70 -2.94
C TYR A 219 7.51 8.08 -2.86
N ILE A 220 6.33 8.21 -3.45
CA ILE A 220 5.54 9.46 -3.43
C ILE A 220 4.97 9.72 -2.03
N SER A 221 5.04 10.96 -1.58
CA SER A 221 4.57 11.40 -0.26
C SER A 221 3.14 10.92 0.02
N GLY A 222 2.97 10.28 1.16
CA GLY A 222 1.69 9.73 1.60
C GLY A 222 1.23 8.45 0.90
N ALA A 223 1.87 8.00 -0.18
CA ALA A 223 1.54 6.74 -0.86
C ALA A 223 1.84 5.50 0.01
N THR A 224 1.25 4.39 -0.34
CA THR A 224 1.59 3.08 0.24
C THR A 224 2.79 2.49 -0.49
N VAL A 225 3.80 2.07 0.24
CA VAL A 225 4.95 1.36 -0.34
C VAL A 225 4.55 -0.07 -0.70
N TYR A 226 4.88 -0.51 -1.91
CA TYR A 226 4.57 -1.86 -2.38
C TYR A 226 5.64 -2.86 -1.92
N SER A 227 5.67 -3.13 -0.62
CA SER A 227 6.57 -4.10 0.02
C SER A 227 5.75 -5.09 0.86
N PHE A 228 6.27 -6.30 1.07
CA PHE A 228 5.63 -7.23 2.01
C PHE A 228 5.77 -6.74 3.46
N SER A 229 6.75 -5.91 3.75
CA SER A 229 7.06 -5.38 5.07
C SER A 229 6.17 -4.18 5.46
N ASN A 230 5.63 -3.43 4.50
CA ASN A 230 4.75 -2.28 4.77
C ASN A 230 3.30 -2.72 5.02
N VAL A 231 3.02 -3.21 6.22
CA VAL A 231 1.72 -3.86 6.52
C VAL A 231 0.90 -3.18 7.61
N GLY A 232 1.52 -2.48 8.53
CA GLY A 232 0.84 -1.84 9.65
C GLY A 232 1.24 -0.40 9.90
N ILE A 233 2.40 -0.21 10.49
CA ILE A 233 2.94 1.09 10.91
C ILE A 233 4.30 1.35 10.27
N GLY A 234 5.26 0.43 10.42
CA GLY A 234 6.60 0.49 9.85
C GLY A 234 6.58 0.27 8.34
N LYS A 235 7.57 0.81 7.64
CA LYS A 235 7.74 0.60 6.20
C LYS A 235 8.88 -0.36 5.90
N PHE A 236 9.92 -0.37 6.77
CA PHE A 236 11.12 -1.21 6.64
C PHE A 236 11.82 -1.00 5.30
N ILE A 237 12.10 0.24 4.97
CA ILE A 237 12.68 0.66 3.68
C ILE A 237 13.84 1.63 3.81
N GLU A 238 14.49 1.66 4.96
CA GLU A 238 15.64 2.53 5.20
C GLU A 238 16.87 2.04 4.40
N GLU A 239 17.83 2.92 4.21
CA GLU A 239 19.10 2.59 3.54
C GLU A 239 19.77 1.38 4.19
N ASP A 240 20.22 0.40 3.38
CA ASP A 240 20.91 -0.84 3.80
C ASP A 240 20.16 -1.70 4.83
N GLU A 241 18.84 -1.51 4.93
CA GLU A 241 18.03 -2.28 5.87
C GLU A 241 17.83 -3.73 5.41
N LYS A 242 17.99 -4.65 6.34
CA LYS A 242 17.69 -6.08 6.18
C LYS A 242 16.51 -6.43 7.08
N THR A 243 15.41 -6.86 6.48
CA THR A 243 14.17 -7.14 7.21
C THR A 243 13.77 -8.59 7.03
N TRP A 244 13.44 -9.27 8.12
CA TRP A 244 12.80 -10.57 8.07
C TRP A 244 11.39 -10.52 8.65
N MET A 245 10.54 -11.44 8.20
CA MET A 245 9.16 -11.56 8.63
C MET A 245 8.80 -13.02 8.84
N VAL A 246 8.00 -13.27 9.87
CA VAL A 246 7.24 -14.52 10.01
C VAL A 246 5.76 -14.19 10.21
N SER A 247 4.90 -15.05 9.68
CA SER A 247 3.46 -14.87 9.79
C SER A 247 2.74 -16.19 10.00
N TYR A 248 1.60 -16.11 10.66
CA TYR A 248 0.69 -17.24 10.85
C TYR A 248 -0.75 -16.76 10.69
N GLY A 249 -1.58 -17.56 10.04
CA GLY A 249 -3.00 -17.34 9.91
C GLY A 249 -3.78 -18.64 10.11
N TYR A 250 -5.05 -18.50 10.54
CA TYR A 250 -5.97 -19.62 10.67
C TYR A 250 -7.40 -19.23 10.28
N ASP A 251 -7.99 -20.05 9.42
CA ASP A 251 -9.42 -19.99 9.07
C ASP A 251 -10.17 -21.04 9.89
N PHE A 252 -11.04 -20.59 10.77
CA PHE A 252 -11.80 -21.44 11.71
C PHE A 252 -12.98 -22.17 11.06
N ALA A 253 -13.22 -22.04 9.76
CA ALA A 253 -14.30 -22.74 9.07
C ALA A 253 -14.24 -24.25 9.30
N ARG A 254 -13.03 -24.82 9.37
CA ARG A 254 -12.83 -26.25 9.65
C ARG A 254 -13.15 -26.67 11.10
N LEU A 255 -13.19 -25.72 12.01
CA LEU A 255 -13.59 -25.95 13.41
C LEU A 255 -15.06 -25.58 13.66
N GLY A 256 -15.86 -25.41 12.59
CA GLY A 256 -17.28 -25.12 12.68
C GLY A 256 -17.62 -23.63 12.89
N ALA A 257 -16.64 -22.73 12.74
CA ALA A 257 -16.84 -21.29 12.84
C ALA A 257 -16.50 -20.59 11.50
N PRO A 258 -17.26 -20.84 10.41
CA PRO A 258 -17.02 -20.20 9.12
C PRO A 258 -17.15 -18.68 9.23
N GLY A 259 -16.24 -17.95 8.55
CA GLY A 259 -16.16 -16.50 8.61
C GLY A 259 -15.30 -15.95 9.74
N LEU A 260 -14.89 -16.76 10.72
CA LEU A 260 -13.91 -16.38 11.73
C LEU A 260 -12.50 -16.67 11.22
N THR A 261 -11.61 -15.66 11.29
CA THR A 261 -10.20 -15.78 10.93
C THR A 261 -9.33 -15.10 11.97
N PHE A 262 -8.12 -15.64 12.14
CA PHE A 262 -7.06 -15.03 12.93
C PHE A 262 -5.79 -14.91 12.08
N SER A 263 -5.04 -13.84 12.24
CA SER A 263 -3.70 -13.73 11.67
C SER A 263 -2.78 -12.94 12.60
N THR A 264 -1.51 -13.28 12.56
CA THR A 264 -0.45 -12.53 13.25
C THR A 264 0.82 -12.56 12.42
N ARG A 265 1.65 -11.52 12.59
CA ARG A 265 2.98 -11.45 11.98
C ARG A 265 3.93 -10.69 12.89
N TYR A 266 5.20 -10.99 12.71
CA TYR A 266 6.29 -10.27 13.33
C TYR A 266 7.33 -9.94 12.27
N LEU A 267 7.75 -8.67 12.27
CA LEU A 267 8.78 -8.15 11.37
C LEU A 267 9.90 -7.55 12.22
N ARG A 268 11.12 -7.68 11.73
CA ARG A 268 12.27 -6.98 12.29
C ARG A 268 13.21 -6.54 11.19
N GLY A 269 13.55 -5.27 11.20
CA GLY A 269 14.55 -4.62 10.38
C GLY A 269 15.78 -4.25 11.20
N ASP A 270 16.94 -4.54 10.66
CA ASP A 270 18.23 -4.14 11.21
C ASP A 270 19.02 -3.40 10.11
N ASN A 271 19.56 -2.22 10.44
CA ASN A 271 20.40 -1.43 9.56
C ASN A 271 21.85 -1.40 10.12
N GLU A 272 22.79 -1.96 9.38
CA GLU A 272 24.18 -2.13 9.84
C GLU A 272 25.06 -0.89 9.60
N LYS A 273 24.70 0.03 8.68
CA LYS A 273 25.53 1.17 8.27
C LYS A 273 25.36 2.45 9.08
N SER A 274 24.41 2.54 9.96
CA SER A 274 24.12 3.77 10.73
C SER A 274 25.14 4.11 11.82
N GLY A 275 26.41 3.73 11.68
CA GLY A 275 27.49 3.99 12.63
C GLY A 275 27.56 2.97 13.77
N PRO A 276 28.16 3.32 14.93
CA PRO A 276 28.35 2.38 16.04
C PRO A 276 27.06 1.89 16.71
N SER A 277 25.94 2.48 16.37
CA SER A 277 24.60 2.07 16.83
C SER A 277 23.84 1.51 15.65
N GLN A 278 23.73 0.18 15.54
CA GLN A 278 22.81 -0.45 14.59
C GLN A 278 21.41 0.06 14.84
N LEU A 279 20.82 0.76 13.88
CA LEU A 279 19.43 1.18 13.96
C LEU A 279 18.52 -0.01 13.71
N ARG A 280 17.52 -0.17 14.53
CA ARG A 280 16.59 -1.31 14.50
C ARG A 280 15.16 -0.83 14.55
N GLU A 281 14.31 -1.57 13.84
CA GLU A 281 12.88 -1.44 14.02
C GLU A 281 12.23 -2.83 14.05
N TRP A 282 11.07 -2.93 14.70
CA TRP A 282 10.28 -4.14 14.66
C TRP A 282 8.79 -3.83 14.81
N GLU A 283 7.98 -4.70 14.24
CA GLU A 283 6.53 -4.60 14.31
C GLU A 283 5.92 -5.98 14.56
N ARG A 284 4.93 -6.00 15.45
CA ARG A 284 4.06 -7.16 15.66
C ARG A 284 2.63 -6.75 15.40
N ASP A 285 1.98 -7.47 14.50
CA ASP A 285 0.57 -7.31 14.16
C ASP A 285 -0.23 -8.53 14.59
N ALA A 286 -1.46 -8.30 15.04
CA ALA A 286 -2.44 -9.36 15.25
C ALA A 286 -3.81 -8.86 14.78
N GLU A 287 -4.54 -9.74 14.13
CA GLU A 287 -5.90 -9.47 13.63
C GLU A 287 -6.81 -10.66 13.97
N ILE A 288 -8.01 -10.35 14.45
CA ILE A 288 -9.13 -11.29 14.48
C ILE A 288 -10.28 -10.66 13.71
N ALA A 289 -10.90 -11.42 12.81
CA ALA A 289 -12.01 -10.94 12.00
C ALA A 289 -13.12 -11.99 11.94
N TYR A 290 -14.36 -11.51 11.91
CA TYR A 290 -15.53 -12.34 11.71
C TYR A 290 -16.48 -11.70 10.69
N VAL A 291 -16.96 -12.50 9.76
CA VAL A 291 -18.00 -12.10 8.80
C VAL A 291 -19.24 -12.96 9.06
N VAL A 292 -20.38 -12.32 9.30
CA VAL A 292 -21.67 -12.98 9.54
C VAL A 292 -22.10 -13.77 8.31
N GLN A 293 -22.32 -15.08 8.49
CA GLN A 293 -22.54 -16.02 7.38
C GLN A 293 -23.99 -16.16 6.94
N GLY A 294 -24.96 -15.71 7.76
CA GLY A 294 -26.39 -15.88 7.46
C GLY A 294 -27.28 -14.91 8.23
N GLY A 295 -28.61 -14.98 7.96
CA GLY A 295 -29.61 -14.12 8.60
C GLY A 295 -29.60 -12.70 8.05
N ALA A 296 -30.30 -11.79 8.78
CA ALA A 296 -30.50 -10.39 8.36
C ALA A 296 -29.20 -9.58 8.26
N PHE A 297 -28.15 -9.99 8.96
CA PHE A 297 -26.84 -9.33 8.97
C PHE A 297 -25.77 -10.07 8.17
N LYS A 298 -26.16 -10.97 7.26
CA LYS A 298 -25.20 -11.66 6.40
C LYS A 298 -24.30 -10.66 5.66
N GLY A 299 -22.98 -10.86 5.74
CA GLY A 299 -21.98 -9.95 5.17
C GLY A 299 -21.50 -8.85 6.11
N LEU A 300 -22.12 -8.65 7.29
CA LEU A 300 -21.57 -7.75 8.30
C LEU A 300 -20.24 -8.31 8.79
N GLY A 301 -19.18 -7.53 8.62
CA GLY A 301 -17.83 -7.84 9.07
C GLY A 301 -17.44 -7.06 10.32
N VAL A 302 -16.83 -7.75 11.26
CA VAL A 302 -16.20 -7.14 12.45
C VAL A 302 -14.74 -7.56 12.47
N LYS A 303 -13.83 -6.60 12.61
CA LYS A 303 -12.38 -6.85 12.61
C LYS A 303 -11.70 -6.04 13.69
N LEU A 304 -10.90 -6.71 14.51
CA LEU A 304 -10.05 -6.08 15.52
C LEU A 304 -8.59 -6.30 15.12
N ARG A 305 -7.83 -5.21 15.03
CA ARG A 305 -6.40 -5.21 14.78
C ARG A 305 -5.63 -4.58 15.92
N ASN A 306 -4.53 -5.21 16.29
CA ASN A 306 -3.54 -4.66 17.22
C ASN A 306 -2.19 -4.58 16.52
N TYR A 307 -1.55 -3.42 16.57
CA TYR A 307 -0.21 -3.17 16.06
C TYR A 307 0.67 -2.68 17.19
N VAL A 308 1.87 -3.21 17.27
CA VAL A 308 2.92 -2.74 18.18
C VAL A 308 4.18 -2.52 17.36
N TYR A 309 4.60 -1.26 17.26
CA TYR A 309 5.79 -0.87 16.50
C TYR A 309 6.80 -0.19 17.43
N ARG A 310 8.08 -0.55 17.29
CA ARG A 310 9.22 0.07 17.98
C ARG A 310 10.35 0.30 17.00
N SER A 311 11.07 1.40 17.20
CA SER A 311 12.19 1.82 16.36
C SER A 311 13.17 2.64 17.17
N ASP A 312 14.46 2.55 16.83
CA ASP A 312 15.52 3.36 17.41
C ASP A 312 15.58 4.77 16.77
N PHE A 313 14.97 4.96 15.61
CA PHE A 313 15.00 6.21 14.81
C PHE A 313 13.62 6.84 14.61
N ALA A 314 12.54 6.13 14.86
CA ALA A 314 11.18 6.63 14.74
C ALA A 314 10.40 6.44 16.04
N ARG A 315 9.34 7.23 16.22
CA ARG A 315 8.49 7.12 17.40
C ARG A 315 7.76 5.78 17.45
N GLY A 316 7.94 5.00 18.49
CA GLY A 316 7.17 3.80 18.79
C GLY A 316 5.67 4.09 18.86
N ARG A 317 4.85 3.15 18.38
CA ARG A 317 3.39 3.28 18.34
C ARG A 317 2.71 1.97 18.71
N ASP A 318 1.65 2.09 19.52
CA ASP A 318 0.67 1.03 19.73
C ASP A 318 -0.67 1.50 19.14
N SER A 319 -1.32 0.64 18.38
CA SER A 319 -2.58 0.99 17.72
C SER A 319 -3.56 -0.18 17.80
N ASN A 320 -4.73 0.07 18.41
CA ASN A 320 -5.87 -0.83 18.35
C ASN A 320 -6.91 -0.24 17.42
N ARG A 321 -7.38 -1.03 16.45
CA ARG A 321 -8.36 -0.59 15.45
C ARG A 321 -9.52 -1.57 15.38
N LEU A 322 -10.73 -1.06 15.55
CA LEU A 322 -11.96 -1.78 15.30
C LEU A 322 -12.54 -1.34 13.96
N TYR A 323 -12.87 -2.31 13.11
CA TYR A 323 -13.52 -2.07 11.83
C TYR A 323 -14.89 -2.77 11.85
N LEU A 324 -15.89 -2.05 11.38
CA LEU A 324 -17.21 -2.58 11.04
C LEU A 324 -17.39 -2.37 9.53
N THR A 325 -17.68 -3.43 8.81
CA THR A 325 -17.87 -3.38 7.36
C THR A 325 -19.19 -4.07 6.99
N TYR A 326 -19.92 -3.47 6.07
CA TYR A 326 -21.14 -4.06 5.53
C TYR A 326 -21.29 -3.67 4.07
N ASP A 327 -21.29 -4.65 3.19
CA ASP A 327 -21.46 -4.42 1.76
C ASP A 327 -22.96 -4.51 1.41
N ILE A 328 -23.51 -3.44 0.90
CA ILE A 328 -24.92 -3.34 0.47
C ILE A 328 -24.95 -3.27 -1.05
N ALA A 329 -25.55 -4.27 -1.69
CA ALA A 329 -25.88 -4.20 -3.10
C ALA A 329 -27.13 -3.30 -3.26
N LEU A 330 -26.99 -2.21 -4.01
CA LEU A 330 -28.09 -1.25 -4.24
C LEU A 330 -28.92 -1.57 -5.49
N TRP A 331 -28.41 -2.45 -6.39
CA TRP A 331 -29.03 -2.96 -7.64
C TRP A 331 -28.34 -4.23 -8.15
#